data_064b9646275ead57965019b1e1545710
#
_entry.id   064b9646275ead57965019b1e1545710
#
_cell.length_a   1.000
_cell.length_b   1.000
_cell.length_c   1.000
_cell.angle_alpha   90.00
_cell.angle_beta   90.00
_cell.angle_gamma   90.00
#
_symmetry.space_group_name_H-M   'P 1'
#
loop_
_entity.id
_entity.type
_entity.pdbx_description
1 polymer ?
#
loop_
_entity_poly.entity_id
_entity_poly.type
_entity_poly.pdbx_seq_one_letter_code
_entity_poly.pdbx_strand_id
1 'polypeptide(L)'
;MKKSILLLLCCAMAPLLMAQPVVKRVVTIEVTNPYQQSQRDAPVVLNLRSLKLHFDVRCAVVASLTQEIPSQLDDLDGDGVADELVWVMDLPAQGRERLTVTLSSETSAKSYPARTFAQMLIRDGKKNKHAQAESLTVPGKSNVYNLIYGHGPMMESELVGYRIYFNQKQTIDPYGKFK
;
A
#
# COMPACT_ATOMS: atom_id res chain seq x y z
N MET A 1 -58.83 14.02 38.63
CA MET A 1 -58.19 13.14 37.63
C MET A 1 -56.63 13.33 37.70
N LYS A 2 -55.91 12.40 38.34
CA LYS A 2 -54.47 12.47 38.51
C LYS A 2 -53.82 11.75 37.29
N LYS A 3 -53.03 12.48 36.50
CA LYS A 3 -52.25 11.89 35.38
C LYS A 3 -50.92 11.44 35.96
N SER A 4 -50.67 10.13 35.99
CA SER A 4 -49.38 9.54 36.30
C SER A 4 -48.52 9.53 35.04
N ILE A 5 -47.37 10.19 35.10
CA ILE A 5 -46.35 10.16 34.06
C ILE A 5 -45.40 9.02 34.40
N LEU A 6 -45.39 7.98 33.58
CA LEU A 6 -44.46 6.87 33.66
C LEU A 6 -43.16 7.25 32.90
N LEU A 7 -42.09 7.50 33.66
CA LEU A 7 -40.76 7.81 33.10
C LEU A 7 -40.07 6.49 32.77
N LEU A 8 -39.96 6.16 31.48
CA LEU A 8 -39.24 4.97 31.00
C LEU A 8 -37.73 5.31 30.93
N LEU A 9 -36.98 4.83 31.93
CA LEU A 9 -35.52 4.97 31.97
C LEU A 9 -34.88 3.94 31.00
N CYS A 10 -34.53 4.37 29.78
CA CYS A 10 -33.86 3.52 28.80
C CYS A 10 -32.35 3.50 29.12
N CYS A 11 -31.91 2.49 29.90
CA CYS A 11 -30.49 2.24 30.09
C CYS A 11 -29.84 1.77 28.75
N ALA A 12 -29.20 2.69 28.04
CA ALA A 12 -28.36 2.34 26.91
C ALA A 12 -27.10 1.63 27.44
N MET A 13 -27.09 0.32 27.34
CA MET A 13 -25.84 -0.47 27.51
C MET A 13 -24.91 -0.19 26.32
N ALA A 14 -23.95 0.71 26.50
CA ALA A 14 -22.85 0.84 25.53
C ALA A 14 -22.04 -0.47 25.55
N PRO A 15 -21.80 -1.10 24.39
CA PRO A 15 -20.93 -2.27 24.34
C PRO A 15 -19.52 -1.85 24.78
N LEU A 16 -18.99 -2.50 25.83
CA LEU A 16 -17.56 -2.40 26.13
C LEU A 16 -16.80 -2.99 24.94
N LEU A 17 -16.20 -2.12 24.15
CA LEU A 17 -15.22 -2.53 23.14
C LEU A 17 -13.98 -3.04 23.90
N MET A 18 -13.90 -4.34 24.11
CA MET A 18 -12.69 -4.97 24.64
C MET A 18 -11.62 -4.86 23.56
N ALA A 19 -10.55 -4.09 23.84
CA ALA A 19 -9.39 -4.03 22.97
C ALA A 19 -8.81 -5.44 22.81
N GLN A 20 -8.67 -5.90 21.58
CA GLN A 20 -8.04 -7.18 21.30
C GLN A 20 -6.57 -7.14 21.74
N PRO A 21 -6.03 -8.21 22.32
CA PRO A 21 -4.63 -8.23 22.73
C PRO A 21 -3.72 -8.06 21.50
N VAL A 22 -2.71 -7.18 21.63
CA VAL A 22 -1.73 -6.96 20.59
C VAL A 22 -0.84 -8.19 20.47
N VAL A 23 -0.80 -8.78 19.27
CA VAL A 23 0.06 -9.92 18.95
C VAL A 23 1.25 -9.42 18.13
N LYS A 24 2.46 -9.85 18.51
CA LYS A 24 3.69 -9.52 17.78
C LYS A 24 4.48 -10.79 17.46
N ARG A 25 5.11 -10.80 16.30
CA ARG A 25 6.07 -11.83 15.90
C ARG A 25 7.32 -11.19 15.32
N VAL A 26 8.47 -11.67 15.76
CA VAL A 26 9.77 -11.27 15.23
C VAL A 26 10.32 -12.43 14.41
N VAL A 27 10.76 -12.15 13.21
CA VAL A 27 11.42 -13.10 12.31
C VAL A 27 12.74 -12.52 11.82
N THR A 28 13.73 -13.38 11.60
CA THR A 28 14.99 -13.00 10.97
C THR A 28 14.94 -13.42 9.50
N ILE A 29 15.25 -12.49 8.61
CA ILE A 29 15.31 -12.70 7.17
C ILE A 29 16.75 -12.50 6.72
N GLU A 30 17.28 -13.41 5.91
CA GLU A 30 18.53 -13.22 5.21
C GLU A 30 18.24 -12.90 3.74
N VAL A 31 18.70 -11.73 3.29
CA VAL A 31 18.62 -11.28 1.90
C VAL A 31 19.99 -11.48 1.26
N THR A 32 20.03 -12.16 0.12
CA THR A 32 21.28 -12.47 -0.57
C THR A 32 21.26 -11.88 -2.00
N ASN A 33 22.32 -11.18 -2.38
CA ASN A 33 22.57 -10.80 -3.75
C ASN A 33 23.42 -11.90 -4.44
N PRO A 34 22.85 -12.70 -5.35
CA PRO A 34 23.60 -13.77 -6.03
C PRO A 34 24.50 -13.25 -7.15
N TYR A 35 24.39 -11.97 -7.52
CA TYR A 35 25.09 -11.39 -8.65
C TYR A 35 26.48 -10.87 -8.24
N GLN A 36 27.39 -10.83 -9.21
CA GLN A 36 28.73 -10.26 -9.02
C GLN A 36 28.75 -8.72 -9.03
N GLN A 37 27.61 -8.10 -9.19
CA GLN A 37 27.43 -6.65 -9.21
C GLN A 37 26.61 -6.22 -8.00
N SER A 38 26.94 -5.08 -7.43
CA SER A 38 26.10 -4.46 -6.40
C SER A 38 24.76 -4.05 -6.99
N GLN A 39 23.70 -4.20 -6.21
CA GLN A 39 22.35 -3.79 -6.56
C GLN A 39 21.97 -2.58 -5.71
N ARG A 40 21.56 -1.50 -6.34
CA ARG A 40 20.97 -0.35 -5.65
C ARG A 40 19.45 -0.46 -5.67
N ASP A 41 18.82 -0.05 -4.59
CA ASP A 41 17.36 -0.08 -4.46
C ASP A 41 16.76 -1.45 -4.88
N ALA A 42 17.44 -2.54 -4.54
CA ALA A 42 16.96 -3.88 -4.85
C ALA A 42 15.62 -4.11 -4.14
N PRO A 43 14.53 -4.44 -4.86
CA PRO A 43 13.26 -4.73 -4.24
C PRO A 43 13.32 -6.09 -3.54
N VAL A 44 12.81 -6.13 -2.32
CA VAL A 44 12.64 -7.35 -1.53
C VAL A 44 11.18 -7.48 -1.16
N VAL A 45 10.61 -8.65 -1.44
CA VAL A 45 9.21 -8.97 -1.17
C VAL A 45 9.16 -10.17 -0.23
N LEU A 46 8.50 -9.99 0.91
CA LEU A 46 8.23 -11.07 1.85
C LEU A 46 6.74 -11.43 1.80
N ASN A 47 6.42 -12.59 1.26
CA ASN A 47 5.05 -13.11 1.27
C ASN A 47 4.66 -13.50 2.70
N LEU A 48 3.69 -12.79 3.28
CA LEU A 48 3.26 -12.97 4.66
C LEU A 48 2.52 -14.30 4.89
N ARG A 49 1.83 -14.81 3.86
CA ARG A 49 1.14 -16.11 3.94
C ARG A 49 2.13 -17.26 4.19
N SER A 50 3.36 -17.14 3.68
CA SER A 50 4.43 -18.14 3.89
C SER A 50 4.83 -18.30 5.36
N LEU A 51 4.61 -17.28 6.19
CA LEU A 51 4.98 -17.26 7.61
C LEU A 51 3.97 -17.99 8.50
N LYS A 52 2.80 -18.37 7.96
CA LYS A 52 1.72 -19.08 8.69
C LYS A 52 1.39 -18.40 10.02
N LEU A 53 1.13 -17.09 9.96
CA LEU A 53 0.74 -16.28 11.11
C LEU A 53 -0.68 -16.63 11.55
N HIS A 54 -0.96 -16.45 12.85
CA HIS A 54 -2.31 -16.63 13.43
C HIS A 54 -3.02 -15.30 13.67
N PHE A 55 -2.56 -14.23 13.04
CA PHE A 55 -3.11 -12.88 13.13
C PHE A 55 -2.85 -12.12 11.84
N ASP A 56 -3.70 -11.14 11.56
CA ASP A 56 -3.56 -10.22 10.45
C ASP A 56 -2.47 -9.20 10.77
N VAL A 57 -1.51 -9.05 9.86
CA VAL A 57 -0.43 -8.06 10.00
C VAL A 57 -0.98 -6.68 9.63
N ARG A 58 -0.96 -5.77 10.60
CA ARG A 58 -1.38 -4.38 10.43
C ARG A 58 -0.26 -3.37 10.57
N CYS A 59 0.89 -3.83 11.03
CA CYS A 59 2.13 -3.06 11.11
C CYS A 59 3.32 -3.99 10.95
N ALA A 60 4.33 -3.51 10.24
CA ALA A 60 5.61 -4.18 10.12
C ALA A 60 6.75 -3.17 10.28
N VAL A 61 7.85 -3.62 10.88
CA VAL A 61 9.10 -2.87 10.99
C VAL A 61 10.21 -3.76 10.50
N VAL A 62 10.95 -3.30 9.50
CA VAL A 62 12.15 -3.95 8.96
C VAL A 62 13.36 -3.19 9.49
N ALA A 63 14.32 -3.90 10.07
CA ALA A 63 15.52 -3.29 10.60
C ALA A 63 16.77 -4.11 10.27
N SER A 64 17.85 -3.42 9.90
CA SER A 64 19.20 -3.94 9.91
C SER A 64 19.80 -3.82 11.32
N LEU A 65 21.05 -4.18 11.49
CA LEU A 65 21.75 -4.00 12.77
C LEU A 65 21.89 -2.52 13.18
N THR A 66 21.89 -1.61 12.21
CA THR A 66 22.23 -0.20 12.42
C THR A 66 21.06 0.76 12.22
N GLN A 67 20.04 0.35 11.48
CA GLN A 67 18.95 1.26 11.11
C GLN A 67 17.68 0.52 10.74
N GLU A 68 16.58 1.24 10.85
CA GLU A 68 15.31 0.82 10.32
C GLU A 68 15.24 1.10 8.82
N ILE A 69 14.61 0.20 8.08
CA ILE A 69 14.45 0.27 6.63
C ILE A 69 12.99 0.60 6.32
N PRO A 70 12.70 1.68 5.57
CA PRO A 70 11.36 1.97 5.11
C PRO A 70 10.73 0.78 4.37
N SER A 71 9.53 0.42 4.78
CA SER A 71 8.81 -0.73 4.23
C SER A 71 7.31 -0.43 4.13
N GLN A 72 6.61 -1.19 3.31
CA GLN A 72 5.17 -1.05 3.16
C GLN A 72 4.50 -2.43 3.16
N LEU A 73 3.28 -2.48 3.67
CA LEU A 73 2.39 -3.62 3.59
C LEU A 73 1.47 -3.44 2.39
N ASP A 74 1.39 -4.45 1.54
CA ASP A 74 0.53 -4.46 0.35
C ASP A 74 -0.57 -5.52 0.50
N ASP A 75 -1.81 -5.07 0.30
CA ASP A 75 -3.01 -5.87 0.15
C ASP A 75 -3.28 -5.99 -1.36
N LEU A 76 -2.99 -7.14 -1.94
CA LEU A 76 -3.01 -7.33 -3.40
C LEU A 76 -4.40 -7.68 -3.93
N ASP A 77 -5.25 -8.27 -3.11
CA ASP A 77 -6.60 -8.71 -3.50
C ASP A 77 -7.71 -7.78 -2.97
N GLY A 78 -7.38 -6.80 -2.12
CA GLY A 78 -8.31 -5.78 -1.63
C GLY A 78 -9.24 -6.29 -0.52
N ASP A 79 -8.86 -7.35 0.19
CA ASP A 79 -9.66 -7.93 1.27
C ASP A 79 -9.45 -7.25 2.63
N GLY A 80 -8.51 -6.29 2.72
CA GLY A 80 -8.16 -5.56 3.93
C GLY A 80 -7.10 -6.23 4.79
N VAL A 81 -6.51 -7.34 4.31
CA VAL A 81 -5.41 -8.06 4.96
C VAL A 81 -4.16 -7.97 4.10
N ALA A 82 -3.03 -7.62 4.71
CA ALA A 82 -1.79 -7.52 3.96
C ALA A 82 -1.29 -8.91 3.50
N ASP A 83 -0.97 -9.02 2.21
CA ASP A 83 -0.41 -10.21 1.58
C ASP A 83 1.11 -10.21 1.62
N GLU A 84 1.70 -9.03 1.46
CA GLU A 84 3.13 -8.85 1.29
C GLU A 84 3.67 -7.71 2.14
N LEU A 85 4.94 -7.85 2.54
CA LEU A 85 5.76 -6.78 3.09
C LEU A 85 6.88 -6.50 2.11
N VAL A 86 6.98 -5.26 1.64
CA VAL A 86 7.91 -4.83 0.60
C VAL A 86 8.84 -3.75 1.11
N TRP A 87 10.11 -3.84 0.75
CA TRP A 87 11.10 -2.78 0.96
C TRP A 87 12.14 -2.77 -0.14
N VAL A 88 12.95 -1.71 -0.19
CA VAL A 88 14.11 -1.63 -1.07
C VAL A 88 15.37 -1.43 -0.24
N MET A 89 16.47 -2.00 -0.70
CA MET A 89 17.76 -1.87 -0.04
C MET A 89 18.93 -2.01 -1.01
N ASP A 90 20.05 -1.43 -0.65
CA ASP A 90 21.30 -1.65 -1.38
C ASP A 90 21.94 -2.96 -0.94
N LEU A 91 22.37 -3.76 -1.92
CA LEU A 91 23.04 -5.03 -1.67
C LEU A 91 24.41 -5.05 -2.36
N PRO A 92 25.50 -5.29 -1.64
CA PRO A 92 26.82 -5.46 -2.24
C PRO A 92 26.84 -6.66 -3.19
N ALA A 93 27.82 -6.70 -4.10
CA ALA A 93 28.07 -7.86 -4.95
C ALA A 93 28.27 -9.11 -4.09
N GLN A 94 27.54 -10.18 -4.39
CA GLN A 94 27.55 -11.45 -3.63
C GLN A 94 27.32 -11.29 -2.12
N GLY A 95 26.75 -10.13 -1.72
CA GLY A 95 26.51 -9.76 -0.33
C GLY A 95 25.33 -10.50 0.28
N ARG A 96 25.35 -10.55 1.61
CA ARG A 96 24.26 -11.07 2.45
C ARG A 96 23.98 -10.08 3.55
N GLU A 97 22.70 -9.76 3.71
CA GLU A 97 22.23 -8.89 4.79
C GLU A 97 21.23 -9.64 5.66
N ARG A 98 21.40 -9.55 6.96
CA ARG A 98 20.49 -10.14 7.93
C ARG A 98 19.62 -9.06 8.54
N LEU A 99 18.32 -9.21 8.38
CA LEU A 99 17.31 -8.24 8.81
C LEU A 99 16.43 -8.84 9.88
N THR A 100 15.99 -8.00 10.81
CA THR A 100 14.95 -8.32 11.77
C THR A 100 13.64 -7.71 11.28
N VAL A 101 12.60 -8.52 11.15
CA VAL A 101 11.26 -8.09 10.79
C VAL A 101 10.34 -8.31 11.98
N THR A 102 9.76 -7.23 12.49
CA THR A 102 8.76 -7.26 13.56
C THR A 102 7.39 -7.04 12.93
N LEU A 103 6.51 -8.04 13.08
CA LEU A 103 5.13 -8.02 12.59
C LEU A 103 4.18 -7.85 13.77
N SER A 104 3.13 -7.04 13.60
CA SER A 104 2.16 -6.73 14.65
C SER A 104 0.72 -6.69 14.13
N SER A 105 -0.22 -7.15 14.97
CA SER A 105 -1.66 -6.97 14.74
C SER A 105 -2.16 -5.57 15.08
N GLU A 106 -1.32 -4.72 15.67
CA GLU A 106 -1.63 -3.34 16.02
C GLU A 106 -1.34 -2.42 14.83
N THR A 107 -2.26 -1.52 14.54
CA THR A 107 -2.04 -0.49 13.52
C THR A 107 -1.03 0.53 14.03
N SER A 108 -0.05 0.88 13.20
CA SER A 108 0.90 1.95 13.50
C SER A 108 0.54 3.23 12.78
N ALA A 109 0.74 4.36 13.45
CA ALA A 109 0.70 5.68 12.81
C ALA A 109 1.99 6.01 12.04
N LYS A 110 2.97 5.12 12.03
CA LYS A 110 4.25 5.33 11.36
C LYS A 110 4.08 5.28 9.85
N SER A 111 4.57 6.28 9.17
CA SER A 111 4.62 6.35 7.72
C SER A 111 6.02 6.76 7.27
N TYR A 112 6.39 6.33 6.06
CA TYR A 112 7.64 6.74 5.41
C TYR A 112 7.33 7.64 4.24
N PRO A 113 8.24 8.56 3.86
CA PRO A 113 8.08 9.36 2.66
C PRO A 113 7.88 8.46 1.42
N ALA A 114 6.84 8.74 0.65
CA ALA A 114 6.59 8.01 -0.59
C ALA A 114 7.69 8.32 -1.62
N ARG A 115 8.27 7.29 -2.22
CA ARG A 115 9.27 7.38 -3.31
C ARG A 115 8.63 7.21 -4.69
N THR A 116 7.41 6.74 -4.71
CA THR A 116 6.63 6.53 -5.94
C THR A 116 5.25 7.13 -5.77
N PHE A 117 4.63 7.50 -6.88
CA PHE A 117 3.29 8.03 -6.91
C PHE A 117 2.55 7.48 -8.13
N ALA A 118 1.29 7.13 -7.98
CA ALA A 118 0.41 6.74 -9.08
C ALA A 118 -0.94 7.41 -8.94
N GLN A 119 -1.54 7.79 -10.07
CA GLN A 119 -2.88 8.35 -10.09
C GLN A 119 -3.61 8.04 -11.38
N MET A 120 -4.91 7.93 -11.27
CA MET A 120 -5.85 7.99 -12.39
C MET A 120 -6.90 9.06 -12.08
N LEU A 121 -7.05 10.04 -12.97
CA LEU A 121 -7.99 11.14 -12.80
C LEU A 121 -9.13 11.01 -13.79
N ILE A 122 -10.34 10.85 -13.28
CA ILE A 122 -11.56 10.80 -14.11
C ILE A 122 -12.01 12.23 -14.42
N ARG A 123 -12.36 12.51 -15.66
CA ARG A 123 -12.89 13.82 -16.09
C ARG A 123 -14.34 13.97 -15.65
N ASP A 124 -14.63 15.04 -14.95
CA ASP A 124 -16.00 15.51 -14.80
C ASP A 124 -16.34 16.42 -15.99
N GLY A 125 -17.12 15.89 -16.93
CA GLY A 125 -17.47 16.57 -18.19
C GLY A 125 -18.22 17.90 -18.05
N LYS A 126 -18.75 18.23 -16.86
CA LYS A 126 -19.55 19.43 -16.63
C LYS A 126 -18.77 20.61 -16.04
N LYS A 127 -17.61 20.40 -15.41
CA LYS A 127 -16.95 21.44 -14.61
C LYS A 127 -15.45 21.58 -14.88
N ASN A 128 -14.91 20.92 -15.87
CA ASN A 128 -13.47 20.85 -16.13
C ASN A 128 -12.67 20.45 -14.86
N LYS A 129 -13.31 19.68 -13.97
CA LYS A 129 -12.72 19.13 -12.74
C LYS A 129 -12.32 17.69 -12.97
N HIS A 130 -11.39 17.24 -12.15
CA HIS A 130 -10.92 15.87 -12.19
C HIS A 130 -11.08 15.28 -10.78
N ALA A 131 -11.49 14.02 -10.70
CA ALA A 131 -11.58 13.28 -9.46
C ALA A 131 -10.61 12.10 -9.52
N GLN A 132 -9.83 11.89 -8.47
CA GLN A 132 -8.98 10.71 -8.36
C GLN A 132 -9.85 9.47 -8.23
N ALA A 133 -9.45 8.39 -8.92
CA ALA A 133 -10.11 7.11 -8.86
C ALA A 133 -9.07 5.99 -8.84
N GLU A 134 -9.35 4.95 -8.07
CA GLU A 134 -8.52 3.74 -8.00
C GLU A 134 -8.91 2.76 -9.11
N SER A 135 -10.15 2.80 -9.54
CA SER A 135 -10.66 1.95 -10.61
C SER A 135 -11.70 2.67 -11.46
N LEU A 136 -11.86 2.22 -12.70
CA LEU A 136 -12.88 2.67 -13.62
C LEU A 136 -13.48 1.46 -14.34
N THR A 137 -14.74 1.17 -14.07
CA THR A 137 -15.49 0.14 -14.77
C THR A 137 -16.42 0.76 -15.80
N VAL A 138 -16.33 0.34 -17.05
CA VAL A 138 -17.17 0.83 -18.15
C VAL A 138 -17.70 -0.35 -18.98
N PRO A 139 -18.83 -0.20 -19.69
CA PRO A 139 -19.29 -1.21 -20.64
C PRO A 139 -18.21 -1.53 -21.69
N GLY A 140 -18.08 -2.81 -22.08
CA GLY A 140 -16.97 -3.32 -22.89
C GLY A 140 -16.72 -2.70 -24.26
N LYS A 141 -17.66 -1.88 -24.78
CA LYS A 141 -17.49 -1.12 -26.02
C LYS A 141 -17.20 0.38 -25.77
N SER A 142 -17.01 0.79 -24.53
CA SER A 142 -16.79 2.20 -24.19
C SER A 142 -15.37 2.63 -24.53
N ASN A 143 -15.25 3.83 -25.08
CA ASN A 143 -13.95 4.46 -25.28
C ASN A 143 -13.53 5.21 -24.01
N VAL A 144 -12.64 4.65 -23.22
CA VAL A 144 -12.16 5.22 -21.96
C VAL A 144 -11.15 6.35 -22.14
N TYR A 145 -10.58 6.50 -23.33
CA TYR A 145 -9.54 7.49 -23.65
C TYR A 145 -9.92 8.92 -23.25
N ASN A 146 -11.16 9.31 -23.52
CA ASN A 146 -11.65 10.66 -23.21
C ASN A 146 -12.23 10.80 -21.80
N LEU A 147 -12.44 9.71 -21.08
CA LEU A 147 -12.96 9.73 -19.71
C LEU A 147 -11.87 10.02 -18.69
N ILE A 148 -10.62 9.73 -19.02
CA ILE A 148 -9.49 9.88 -18.11
C ILE A 148 -8.67 11.11 -18.50
N TYR A 149 -8.31 11.93 -17.52
CA TYR A 149 -7.38 13.04 -17.72
C TYR A 149 -6.00 12.49 -18.09
N GLY A 150 -5.35 13.12 -19.08
CA GLY A 150 -4.10 12.57 -19.60
C GLY A 150 -4.25 11.27 -20.41
N HIS A 151 -5.52 10.84 -20.66
CA HIS A 151 -5.89 9.67 -21.48
C HIS A 151 -5.50 8.30 -20.90
N GLY A 152 -5.11 8.25 -19.65
CA GLY A 152 -4.76 7.04 -18.93
C GLY A 152 -4.10 7.32 -17.58
N PRO A 153 -3.79 6.27 -16.81
CA PRO A 153 -3.11 6.43 -15.54
C PRO A 153 -1.68 6.93 -15.72
N MET A 154 -1.21 7.65 -14.71
CA MET A 154 0.14 8.15 -14.60
C MET A 154 0.79 7.59 -13.35
N MET A 155 2.06 7.22 -13.45
CA MET A 155 2.86 6.77 -12.32
C MET A 155 4.27 7.35 -12.43
N GLU A 156 4.89 7.59 -11.28
CA GLU A 156 6.22 8.15 -11.24
C GLU A 156 7.03 7.66 -10.05
N SER A 157 8.33 7.65 -10.23
CA SER A 157 9.33 7.51 -9.20
C SER A 157 10.16 8.79 -9.08
N GLU A 158 11.22 8.76 -8.29
CA GLU A 158 12.18 9.87 -8.20
C GLU A 158 12.90 10.15 -9.52
N LEU A 159 13.00 9.15 -10.41
CA LEU A 159 13.82 9.21 -11.62
C LEU A 159 13.01 9.34 -12.90
N VAL A 160 11.84 8.75 -12.95
CA VAL A 160 11.08 8.59 -14.20
C VAL A 160 9.57 8.66 -13.91
N GLY A 161 8.83 9.23 -14.85
CA GLY A 161 7.37 9.15 -14.91
C GLY A 161 6.93 8.33 -16.11
N TYR A 162 5.79 7.69 -15.98
CA TYR A 162 5.13 6.96 -17.06
C TYR A 162 3.69 7.41 -17.18
N ARG A 163 3.21 7.52 -18.43
CA ARG A 163 1.80 7.66 -18.74
C ARG A 163 1.39 6.53 -19.67
N ILE A 164 0.39 5.76 -19.26
CA ILE A 164 -0.15 4.66 -20.06
C ILE A 164 -1.41 5.15 -20.76
N TYR A 165 -1.43 5.11 -22.09
CA TYR A 165 -2.58 5.53 -22.87
C TYR A 165 -3.59 4.40 -23.04
N PHE A 166 -4.84 4.64 -22.73
CA PHE A 166 -5.95 3.73 -22.99
C PHE A 166 -6.55 3.98 -24.38
N ASN A 167 -5.70 3.96 -25.38
CA ASN A 167 -6.08 4.05 -26.79
C ASN A 167 -5.87 2.70 -27.50
N GLN A 168 -6.16 2.65 -28.79
CA GLN A 168 -6.02 1.43 -29.60
C GLN A 168 -4.57 0.89 -29.65
N LYS A 169 -3.59 1.75 -29.48
CA LYS A 169 -2.17 1.39 -29.54
C LYS A 169 -1.60 1.00 -28.17
N GLN A 170 -2.30 1.36 -27.08
CA GLN A 170 -1.85 1.13 -25.70
C GLN A 170 -0.39 1.56 -25.48
N THR A 171 -0.07 2.76 -25.97
CA THR A 171 1.29 3.31 -25.89
C THR A 171 1.64 3.75 -24.47
N ILE A 172 2.93 3.77 -24.18
CA ILE A 172 3.49 4.28 -22.92
C ILE A 172 4.45 5.42 -23.25
N ASP A 173 4.28 6.57 -22.59
CA ASP A 173 5.23 7.67 -22.65
C ASP A 173 6.11 7.63 -21.40
N PRO A 174 7.42 7.42 -21.50
CA PRO A 174 8.37 7.65 -20.43
C PRO A 174 8.78 9.11 -20.35
N TYR A 175 8.86 9.65 -19.14
CA TYR A 175 9.31 11.01 -18.85
C TYR A 175 10.50 10.97 -17.89
N GLY A 176 11.67 11.41 -18.33
CA GLY A 176 12.79 11.63 -17.44
C GLY A 176 12.54 12.83 -16.53
N LYS A 177 12.99 12.75 -15.28
CA LYS A 177 12.97 13.86 -14.35
C LYS A 177 14.32 14.56 -14.33
N PHE A 178 14.30 15.89 -14.33
CA PHE A 178 15.49 16.70 -14.08
C PHE A 178 15.81 16.65 -12.58
N LYS A 179 17.08 16.46 -12.26
CA LYS A 179 17.61 16.59 -10.89
C LYS A 179 17.99 18.02 -10.61
#